data_e7385eee0932dfac377167d34b71829f
#
_entry.id   e7385eee0932dfac377167d34b71829f
#
_cell.length_a   1.000
_cell.length_b   1.000
_cell.length_c   1.000
_cell.angle_alpha   90.00
_cell.angle_beta   90.00
_cell.angle_gamma   90.00
#
_symmetry.space_group_name_H-M   'P 1'
#
loop_
_entity.id
_entity.type
_entity.pdbx_description
1 polymer ?
#
loop_
_entity_poly.entity_id
_entity_poly.type
_entity_poly.pdbx_seq_one_letter_code
_entity_poly.pdbx_strand_id
1 'polypeptide(L)'
;MDSTRLAFAASHPQFMTNLEQHGLSTDEINYLCLYAIGMRGKEVGEYLQIKRHYIISHEIRMKLGIDEHETNIGLYIRRLMKNCEE
;
A
#
# COMPACT_ATOMS: atom_id res chain seq x y z
N MET A 1 5.32 -9.97 -9.08
CA MET A 1 5.12 -8.66 -8.44
C MET A 1 4.02 -7.87 -9.11
N ASP A 2 4.15 -7.70 -10.41
CA ASP A 2 3.16 -6.90 -11.15
C ASP A 2 1.77 -7.55 -11.17
N SER A 3 1.69 -8.87 -11.02
CA SER A 3 0.40 -9.56 -11.06
C SER A 3 -0.52 -9.15 -9.90
N THR A 4 0.03 -8.90 -8.71
CA THR A 4 -0.78 -8.44 -7.57
C THR A 4 -1.34 -7.06 -7.84
N ARG A 5 -0.49 -6.15 -8.33
CA ARG A 5 -0.90 -4.78 -8.67
C ARG A 5 -1.97 -4.80 -9.78
N LEU A 6 -1.76 -5.61 -10.81
CA LEU A 6 -2.71 -5.73 -11.92
C LEU A 6 -4.05 -6.30 -11.46
N ALA A 7 -4.03 -7.28 -10.57
CA ALA A 7 -5.25 -7.84 -10.01
C ALA A 7 -6.04 -6.79 -9.22
N PHE A 8 -5.33 -5.97 -8.42
CA PHE A 8 -5.98 -4.87 -7.70
C PHE A 8 -6.49 -3.80 -8.64
N ALA A 9 -5.76 -3.48 -9.72
CA ALA A 9 -6.23 -2.50 -10.71
C ALA A 9 -7.53 -2.95 -11.37
N ALA A 10 -7.68 -4.26 -11.61
CA ALA A 10 -8.89 -4.81 -12.20
C ALA A 10 -10.06 -4.86 -11.20
N SER A 11 -9.77 -5.22 -9.93
CA SER A 11 -10.79 -5.42 -8.91
C SER A 11 -11.16 -4.15 -8.15
N HIS A 12 -10.19 -3.24 -7.98
CA HIS A 12 -10.34 -2.02 -7.19
C HIS A 12 -9.76 -0.82 -7.94
N PRO A 13 -10.33 -0.44 -9.09
CA PRO A 13 -9.76 0.63 -9.92
C PRO A 13 -9.71 1.98 -9.23
N GLN A 14 -10.71 2.31 -8.42
CA GLN A 14 -10.74 3.59 -7.71
C GLN A 14 -9.66 3.67 -6.64
N PHE A 15 -9.41 2.56 -5.95
CA PHE A 15 -8.34 2.46 -4.96
C PHE A 15 -6.98 2.70 -5.62
N MET A 16 -6.73 2.07 -6.76
CA MET A 16 -5.48 2.25 -7.50
C MET A 16 -5.31 3.68 -7.98
N THR A 17 -6.37 4.28 -8.52
CA THR A 17 -6.35 5.67 -8.96
C THR A 17 -6.04 6.60 -7.81
N ASN A 18 -6.63 6.36 -6.64
CA ASN A 18 -6.38 7.15 -5.44
C ASN A 18 -4.92 7.11 -5.05
N LEU A 19 -4.31 5.92 -5.04
CA LEU A 19 -2.90 5.78 -4.71
C LEU A 19 -2.01 6.51 -5.72
N GLU A 20 -2.32 6.41 -7.00
CA GLU A 20 -1.57 7.10 -8.05
C GLU A 20 -1.64 8.62 -7.90
N GLN A 21 -2.80 9.14 -7.52
CA GLN A 21 -3.01 10.58 -7.31
C GLN A 21 -2.19 11.13 -6.14
N HIS A 22 -1.82 10.27 -5.21
CA HIS A 22 -0.95 10.67 -4.09
C HIS A 22 0.53 10.68 -4.46
N GLY A 23 0.86 10.38 -5.71
CA GLY A 23 2.24 10.42 -6.19
C GLY A 23 3.07 9.20 -5.79
N LEU A 24 2.42 8.09 -5.47
CA LEU A 24 3.11 6.86 -5.11
C LEU A 24 3.74 6.22 -6.35
N SER A 25 4.95 5.68 -6.19
CA SER A 25 5.61 4.93 -7.25
C SER A 25 5.00 3.54 -7.40
N THR A 26 5.34 2.87 -8.51
CA THR A 26 4.89 1.49 -8.75
C THR A 26 5.31 0.55 -7.61
N ASP A 27 6.54 0.70 -7.13
CA ASP A 27 7.03 -0.13 -6.02
C ASP A 27 6.26 0.14 -4.73
N GLU A 28 5.95 1.40 -4.46
CA GLU A 28 5.17 1.77 -3.29
C GLU A 28 3.75 1.23 -3.38
N ILE A 29 3.15 1.28 -4.56
CA ILE A 29 1.81 0.73 -4.78
C ILE A 29 1.81 -0.79 -4.59
N ASN A 30 2.82 -1.50 -5.13
CA ASN A 30 2.95 -2.93 -4.90
C ASN A 30 3.07 -3.26 -3.41
N TYR A 31 3.87 -2.48 -2.68
CA TYR A 31 4.02 -2.62 -1.25
C TYR A 31 2.68 -2.52 -0.53
N LEU A 32 1.89 -1.51 -0.88
CA LEU A 32 0.58 -1.29 -0.26
C LEU A 32 -0.44 -2.36 -0.65
N CYS A 33 -0.39 -2.88 -1.87
CA CYS A 33 -1.27 -3.96 -2.29
C CYS A 33 -1.08 -5.21 -1.43
N LEU A 34 0.16 -5.51 -1.03
CA LEU A 34 0.42 -6.64 -0.15
C LEU A 34 -0.20 -6.43 1.23
N TYR A 35 -0.15 -5.22 1.76
CA TYR A 35 -0.85 -4.90 3.00
C TYR A 35 -2.36 -5.04 2.83
N ALA A 36 -2.89 -4.65 1.69
CA ALA A 36 -4.33 -4.71 1.44
C ALA A 36 -4.86 -6.15 1.44
N ILE A 37 -4.04 -7.12 1.04
CA ILE A 37 -4.44 -8.52 1.07
C ILE A 37 -4.20 -9.17 2.44
N GLY A 38 -3.70 -8.41 3.42
CA GLY A 38 -3.58 -8.86 4.80
C GLY A 38 -2.19 -9.30 5.24
N MET A 39 -1.17 -9.12 4.43
CA MET A 39 0.20 -9.44 4.84
C MET A 39 0.68 -8.47 5.92
N ARG A 40 1.50 -8.95 6.83
CA ARG A 40 2.11 -8.13 7.87
C ARG A 40 3.42 -7.53 7.35
N GLY A 41 3.91 -6.48 8.02
CA GLY A 41 5.12 -5.79 7.60
C GLY A 41 6.32 -6.70 7.39
N LYS A 42 6.54 -7.66 8.30
CA LYS A 42 7.61 -8.62 8.19
C LYS A 42 7.48 -9.48 6.92
N GLU A 43 6.26 -9.95 6.67
CA GLU A 43 5.96 -10.77 5.49
C GLU A 43 6.13 -9.99 4.20
N VAL A 44 5.69 -8.72 4.19
CA VAL A 44 5.85 -7.85 3.03
C VAL A 44 7.32 -7.62 2.72
N GLY A 45 8.13 -7.35 3.75
CA GLY A 45 9.56 -7.16 3.58
C GLY A 45 10.25 -8.40 3.02
N GLU A 46 9.87 -9.59 3.50
CA GLU A 46 10.43 -10.84 3.01
C GLU A 46 10.00 -11.14 1.58
N TYR A 47 8.73 -10.93 1.27
CA TYR A 47 8.19 -11.19 -0.06
C TYR A 47 8.86 -10.31 -1.12
N LEU A 48 9.04 -9.03 -0.83
CA LEU A 48 9.65 -8.08 -1.75
C LEU A 48 11.17 -8.07 -1.68
N GLN A 49 11.75 -8.80 -0.73
CA GLN A 49 13.20 -8.82 -0.47
C GLN A 49 13.75 -7.41 -0.20
N ILE A 50 12.96 -6.61 0.51
CA ILE A 50 13.34 -5.25 0.87
C ILE A 50 14.01 -5.26 2.24
N LYS A 51 15.27 -4.85 2.29
CA LYS A 51 16.04 -4.81 3.54
C LYS A 51 15.71 -3.59 4.39
N ARG A 52 15.23 -2.51 3.77
CA ARG A 52 14.94 -1.24 4.44
C ARG A 52 13.50 -0.82 4.23
N HIS A 53 12.57 -1.74 4.52
CA HIS A 53 11.15 -1.47 4.31
C HIS A 53 10.63 -0.29 5.15
N TYR A 54 11.30 0.05 6.25
CA TYR A 54 10.91 1.19 7.06
C TYR A 54 11.07 2.52 6.31
N ILE A 55 12.03 2.62 5.38
CA ILE A 55 12.21 3.81 4.57
C ILE A 55 11.02 3.97 3.61
N ILE A 56 10.64 2.89 2.94
CA ILE A 56 9.48 2.89 2.04
C ILE A 56 8.20 3.22 2.82
N SER A 57 8.05 2.61 3.99
CA SER A 57 6.91 2.87 4.86
C SER A 57 6.82 4.34 5.25
N HIS A 58 7.95 4.94 5.61
CA HIS A 58 8.01 6.35 5.98
C HIS A 58 7.61 7.26 4.82
N GLU A 59 8.15 7.01 3.63
CA GLU A 59 7.82 7.80 2.45
C GLU A 59 6.34 7.69 2.08
N ILE A 60 5.79 6.49 2.17
CA ILE A 60 4.36 6.27 1.90
C ILE A 60 3.52 7.05 2.90
N ARG A 61 3.87 7.01 4.18
CA ARG A 61 3.15 7.74 5.21
C ARG A 61 3.16 9.25 4.94
N MET A 62 4.29 9.77 4.52
CA MET A 62 4.39 11.19 4.17
C MET A 62 3.52 11.54 2.96
N LYS A 63 3.52 10.71 1.94
CA LYS A 63 2.72 10.95 0.73
C LYS A 63 1.23 10.85 0.98
N LEU A 64 0.82 9.95 1.86
CA LEU A 64 -0.59 9.77 2.20
C LEU A 64 -1.05 10.67 3.33
N GLY A 65 -0.13 11.36 4.00
CA GLY A 65 -0.46 12.23 5.13
C GLY A 65 -0.80 11.48 6.40
N ILE A 66 -0.25 10.29 6.58
CA ILE A 66 -0.49 9.47 7.79
C ILE A 66 0.53 9.84 8.86
N ASP A 67 0.05 10.10 10.08
CA ASP A 67 0.92 10.31 11.23
C ASP A 67 1.61 8.98 11.59
N GLU A 68 2.90 9.02 11.86
CA GLU A 68 3.68 7.83 12.21
C GLU A 68 3.16 7.13 13.47
N HIS A 69 2.53 7.86 14.36
CA HIS A 69 2.07 7.33 15.64
C HIS A 69 0.59 6.96 15.64
N GLU A 70 -0.14 7.27 14.59
CA GLU A 70 -1.58 7.11 14.60
C GLU A 70 -2.06 5.73 14.23
N THR A 71 -1.61 5.21 13.11
CA THR A 71 -2.26 4.04 12.52
C THR A 71 -1.24 3.16 11.82
N ASN A 72 -1.45 1.86 11.96
CA ASN A 72 -0.75 0.85 11.21
C ASN A 72 -1.08 1.02 9.71
N ILE A 73 -0.07 0.95 8.85
CA ILE A 73 -0.26 1.10 7.40
C ILE A 73 -1.28 0.10 6.84
N GLY A 74 -1.19 -1.16 7.26
CA GLY A 74 -2.11 -2.19 6.78
C GLY A 74 -3.56 -1.85 7.11
N LEU A 75 -3.81 -1.37 8.32
CA LEU A 75 -5.14 -0.96 8.72
C LEU A 75 -5.64 0.24 7.92
N TYR A 76 -4.76 1.24 7.73
CA TYR A 76 -5.11 2.41 6.94
C TYR A 76 -5.47 2.04 5.50
N ILE A 77 -4.67 1.19 4.89
CA ILE A 77 -4.86 0.80 3.50
C ILE A 77 -6.15 -0.01 3.33
N ARG A 78 -6.46 -0.91 4.26
CA ARG A 78 -7.71 -1.66 4.21
C ARG A 78 -8.93 -0.75 4.36
N ARG A 79 -8.84 0.28 5.20
CA ARG A 79 -9.90 1.28 5.33
C ARG A 79 -10.06 2.09 4.04
N LEU A 80 -8.93 2.53 3.47
CA LEU A 80 -8.94 3.28 2.23
C LEU A 80 -9.56 2.47 1.10
N MET A 81 -9.18 1.20 0.97
CA MET A 81 -9.74 0.31 -0.03
C MET A 81 -11.25 0.18 0.12
N LYS A 82 -11.72 0.02 1.36
CA LYS A 82 -13.14 -0.07 1.64
C LYS A 82 -13.88 1.21 1.29
N ASN A 83 -13.29 2.36 1.59
CA ASN A 83 -13.88 3.65 1.27
C ASN A 83 -13.94 3.93 -0.23
N CYS A 84 -13.10 3.28 -1.02
CA CYS A 84 -13.10 3.39 -2.48
C CYS A 84 -14.03 2.39 -3.16
N GLU A 85 -14.64 1.49 -2.41
CA GLU A 85 -15.65 0.57 -2.93
C GLU A 85 -16.99 1.31 -3.09
N GLU A 86 -17.67 0.98 -4.16
CA GLU A 86 -19.01 1.52 -4.43
C GLU A 86 -20.10 0.51 -4.15
#